data_d03b03f781867771c1b868efc4c212ce
#
_entry.id   d03b03f781867771c1b868efc4c212ce
#
_cell.length_a   1.000
_cell.length_b   1.000
_cell.length_c   1.000
_cell.angle_alpha   90.00
_cell.angle_beta   90.00
_cell.angle_gamma   90.00
#
_symmetry.space_group_name_H-M   'P 1'
#
loop_
_entity.id
_entity.type
_entity.pdbx_description
1 polymer ?
#
loop_
_entity_poly.entity_id
_entity_poly.type
_entity_poly.pdbx_seq_one_letter_code
_entity_poly.pdbx_strand_id
1 'polypeptide(L)'
;MKKRMMRGSVVLNPVPVVLVTCRNSEGKDNVFTVAWTGTICSKPPMLSISIRPERLSYDYIKETMEFTINLPTKKQTKATDFCGVRSGRQIDKIKEMNFTMVSGEKIETKYLPK
;
A
#
# COMPACT_ATOMS: atom_id res chain seq x y z
N MET A 1 37.57 3.76 -8.29
CA MET A 1 36.23 3.30 -8.75
C MET A 1 35.74 4.21 -9.87
N LYS A 2 35.38 3.65 -11.01
CA LYS A 2 34.84 4.43 -12.12
C LYS A 2 33.30 4.45 -12.03
N LYS A 3 32.72 5.63 -12.09
CA LYS A 3 31.27 5.79 -12.24
C LYS A 3 30.90 5.73 -13.72
N ARG A 4 29.72 5.21 -14.01
CA ARG A 4 29.24 5.10 -15.38
C ARG A 4 27.84 5.71 -15.48
N MET A 5 27.60 6.44 -16.54
CA MET A 5 26.28 7.00 -16.84
C MET A 5 25.33 5.89 -17.24
N MET A 6 24.11 5.94 -16.71
CA MET A 6 23.08 4.98 -17.01
C MET A 6 21.79 5.73 -17.43
N ARG A 7 20.98 5.07 -18.24
CA ARG A 7 19.66 5.56 -18.56
C ARG A 7 18.81 5.59 -17.29
N GLY A 8 17.97 6.61 -17.12
CA GLY A 8 17.07 6.70 -15.99
C GLY A 8 16.15 5.50 -15.88
N SER A 9 16.03 4.91 -14.68
CA SER A 9 15.20 3.74 -14.40
C SER A 9 14.94 3.62 -12.90
N VAL A 10 14.08 2.68 -12.53
CA VAL A 10 13.82 2.36 -11.11
C VAL A 10 14.94 1.47 -10.61
N VAL A 11 15.92 2.04 -9.89
CA VAL A 11 17.14 1.34 -9.48
C VAL A 11 17.37 1.30 -7.97
N LEU A 12 16.50 1.91 -7.18
CA LEU A 12 16.62 1.87 -5.72
C LEU A 12 16.13 0.52 -5.19
N ASN A 13 17.05 -0.37 -4.89
CA ASN A 13 16.80 -1.72 -4.38
C ASN A 13 17.88 -2.11 -3.37
N PRO A 14 17.57 -2.89 -2.32
CA PRO A 14 16.22 -3.29 -1.91
C PRO A 14 15.45 -2.14 -1.26
N VAL A 15 14.12 -2.21 -1.32
CA VAL A 15 13.22 -1.26 -0.66
C VAL A 15 12.21 -2.01 0.20
N PRO A 16 11.68 -1.39 1.27
CA PRO A 16 10.60 -2.01 2.04
C PRO A 16 9.35 -2.14 1.19
N VAL A 17 8.59 -3.21 1.43
CA VAL A 17 7.31 -3.45 0.78
C VAL A 17 6.24 -3.55 1.85
N VAL A 18 5.16 -2.80 1.68
CA VAL A 18 4.06 -2.75 2.65
C VAL A 18 2.72 -3.00 1.95
N LEU A 19 1.75 -3.47 2.73
CA LEU A 19 0.36 -3.56 2.30
C LEU A 19 -0.38 -2.32 2.80
N VAL A 20 -0.94 -1.54 1.89
CA VAL A 20 -1.71 -0.34 2.23
C VAL A 20 -3.19 -0.65 2.08
N THR A 21 -3.96 -0.38 3.12
CA THR A 21 -5.42 -0.48 3.10
C THR A 21 -6.02 0.92 3.09
N CYS A 22 -7.11 1.06 2.39
CA CYS A 22 -7.84 2.32 2.26
C CYS A 22 -9.33 2.04 2.09
N ARG A 23 -10.14 3.07 2.29
CA ARG A 23 -11.60 2.98 2.22
C ARG A 23 -12.13 4.16 1.43
N ASN A 24 -13.18 3.94 0.63
CA ASN A 24 -13.88 5.04 -0.02
C ASN A 24 -14.94 5.65 0.91
N SER A 25 -15.60 6.72 0.46
CA SER A 25 -16.65 7.41 1.24
C SER A 25 -17.88 6.55 1.49
N GLU A 26 -18.09 5.50 0.69
CA GLU A 26 -19.20 4.55 0.84
C GLU A 26 -18.88 3.37 1.77
N GLY A 27 -17.68 3.35 2.35
CA GLY A 27 -17.25 2.30 3.27
C GLY A 27 -16.70 1.05 2.59
N LYS A 28 -16.39 1.10 1.29
CA LYS A 28 -15.76 -0.01 0.57
C LYS A 28 -14.25 0.01 0.77
N ASP A 29 -13.68 -1.14 1.13
CA ASP A 29 -12.26 -1.31 1.41
C ASP A 29 -11.48 -1.79 0.18
N ASN A 30 -10.21 -1.40 0.10
CA ASN A 30 -9.26 -1.94 -0.88
C ASN A 30 -7.88 -2.09 -0.23
N VAL A 31 -7.09 -3.01 -0.76
CA VAL A 31 -5.72 -3.25 -0.34
C VAL A 31 -4.81 -3.27 -1.58
N PHE A 32 -3.62 -2.71 -1.45
CA PHE A 32 -2.62 -2.78 -2.51
C PHE A 32 -1.21 -2.77 -1.93
N THR A 33 -0.27 -3.26 -2.71
CA THR A 33 1.13 -3.37 -2.31
C THR A 33 1.88 -2.12 -2.75
N VAL A 34 2.67 -1.56 -1.84
CA VAL A 34 3.47 -0.36 -2.10
C VAL A 34 4.92 -0.64 -1.74
N ALA A 35 5.81 -0.45 -2.71
CA ALA A 35 7.26 -0.44 -2.53
C ALA A 35 7.82 1.00 -2.53
N TRP A 36 7.06 1.96 -3.02
CA TRP A 36 7.47 3.37 -3.06
C TRP A 36 6.95 4.08 -1.83
N THR A 37 7.58 3.79 -0.68
CA THR A 37 7.24 4.32 0.62
C THR A 37 8.51 4.58 1.42
N GLY A 38 8.45 5.55 2.32
CA GLY A 38 9.57 5.87 3.17
C GLY A 38 9.22 6.87 4.26
N THR A 39 10.09 6.94 5.26
CA THR A 39 9.98 7.90 6.34
C THR A 39 10.37 9.30 5.84
N ILE A 40 9.53 10.29 6.13
CA ILE A 40 9.78 11.70 5.80
C ILE A 40 10.39 12.43 7.00
N CYS A 41 9.82 12.19 8.19
CA CYS A 41 10.16 12.94 9.39
C CYS A 41 9.94 12.08 10.65
N SER A 42 10.75 12.33 11.69
CA SER A 42 10.64 11.62 12.97
C SER A 42 9.81 12.35 14.02
N LYS A 43 9.74 13.69 13.92
CA LYS A 43 8.98 14.54 14.86
C LYS A 43 8.26 15.65 14.10
N PRO A 44 6.96 15.52 13.88
CA PRO A 44 6.12 14.34 14.14
C PRO A 44 6.50 13.16 13.23
N PRO A 45 6.23 11.90 13.62
CA PRO A 45 6.53 10.76 12.77
C PRO A 45 5.64 10.79 11.52
N MET A 46 6.28 10.86 10.37
CA MET A 46 5.59 10.96 9.07
C MET A 46 6.24 10.05 8.05
N LEU A 47 5.42 9.47 7.21
CA LEU A 47 5.86 8.69 6.06
C LEU A 47 5.09 9.10 4.81
N SER A 48 5.61 8.71 3.65
CA SER A 48 4.95 8.93 2.37
C SER A 48 4.72 7.62 1.65
N ILE A 49 3.72 7.60 0.81
CA ILE A 49 3.53 6.57 -0.22
C ILE A 49 3.32 7.26 -1.56
N SER A 50 3.80 6.64 -2.62
CA SER A 50 3.57 7.11 -3.99
C SER A 50 2.60 6.17 -4.68
N ILE A 51 1.54 6.73 -5.24
CA ILE A 51 0.46 5.95 -5.87
C ILE A 51 0.24 6.45 -7.29
N ARG A 52 0.19 5.52 -8.25
CA ARG A 52 -0.14 5.85 -9.63
C ARG A 52 -1.65 6.09 -9.75
N PRO A 53 -2.08 7.11 -10.54
CA PRO A 53 -3.50 7.46 -10.68
C PRO A 53 -4.40 6.33 -11.19
N GLU A 54 -3.83 5.34 -11.90
CA GLU A 54 -4.58 4.20 -12.42
C GLU A 54 -5.05 3.22 -11.34
N ARG A 55 -4.44 3.26 -10.15
CA ARG A 55 -4.81 2.38 -9.04
C ARG A 55 -6.14 2.81 -8.43
N LEU A 56 -7.00 1.84 -8.11
CA LEU A 56 -8.27 2.10 -7.42
C LEU A 56 -8.04 2.83 -6.08
N SER A 57 -6.99 2.45 -5.36
CA SER A 57 -6.64 3.07 -4.08
C SER A 57 -6.32 4.56 -4.19
N TYR A 58 -5.85 5.03 -5.36
CA TYR A 58 -5.64 6.46 -5.60
C TYR A 58 -6.95 7.23 -5.42
N ASP A 59 -8.03 6.75 -6.06
CA ASP A 59 -9.34 7.38 -5.96
C ASP A 59 -9.88 7.32 -4.52
N TYR A 60 -9.75 6.17 -3.86
CA TYR A 60 -10.21 5.98 -2.49
C TYR A 60 -9.51 6.91 -1.50
N ILE A 61 -8.18 7.00 -1.58
CA ILE A 61 -7.39 7.86 -0.69
C ILE A 61 -7.64 9.34 -0.99
N LYS A 62 -7.81 9.70 -2.25
CA LYS A 62 -8.15 11.08 -2.64
C LYS A 62 -9.50 11.51 -2.08
N GLU A 63 -10.45 10.59 -1.99
CA GLU A 63 -11.78 10.83 -1.43
C GLU A 63 -11.75 11.01 0.09
N THR A 64 -11.08 10.14 0.81
CA THR A 64 -11.10 10.08 2.28
C THR A 64 -9.90 10.73 2.95
N MET A 65 -8.79 10.93 2.22
CA MET A 65 -7.53 11.50 2.71
C MET A 65 -6.92 10.71 3.86
N GLU A 66 -7.13 9.39 3.88
CA GLU A 66 -6.56 8.50 4.91
C GLU A 66 -6.23 7.12 4.36
N PHE A 67 -5.27 6.46 4.99
CA PHE A 67 -4.88 5.09 4.68
C PHE A 67 -4.18 4.47 5.88
N THR A 68 -4.06 3.15 5.88
CA THR A 68 -3.30 2.41 6.89
C THR A 68 -2.17 1.64 6.25
N ILE A 69 -1.03 1.58 6.92
CA ILE A 69 0.12 0.78 6.49
C ILE A 69 0.19 -0.48 7.34
N ASN A 70 0.33 -1.62 6.67
CA ASN A 70 0.44 -2.92 7.29
C ASN A 70 1.76 -3.56 6.86
N LEU A 71 2.55 -4.01 7.84
CA LEU A 71 3.82 -4.68 7.58
C LEU A 71 3.55 -6.17 7.32
N PRO A 72 3.78 -6.66 6.10
CA PRO A 72 3.49 -8.06 5.80
C PRO A 72 4.47 -9.00 6.47
N THR A 73 3.99 -10.17 6.86
CA THR A 73 4.82 -11.25 7.39
C THR A 73 5.31 -12.15 6.24
N LYS A 74 6.30 -13.01 6.53
CA LYS A 74 6.77 -14.01 5.56
C LYS A 74 5.64 -14.88 5.01
N LYS A 75 4.66 -15.23 5.84
CA LYS A 75 3.50 -16.02 5.41
C LYS A 75 2.61 -15.30 4.39
N GLN A 76 2.67 -13.98 4.35
CA GLN A 76 1.88 -13.14 3.46
C GLN A 76 2.59 -12.79 2.14
N THR A 77 3.73 -13.40 1.84
CA THR A 77 4.54 -13.08 0.64
C THR A 77 3.72 -13.24 -0.65
N LYS A 78 3.01 -14.35 -0.82
CA LYS A 78 2.17 -14.57 -2.00
C LYS A 78 1.02 -13.58 -2.11
N ALA A 79 0.36 -13.28 -1.00
CA ALA A 79 -0.73 -12.30 -0.96
C ALA A 79 -0.20 -10.89 -1.26
N THR A 80 0.98 -10.54 -0.75
CA THR A 80 1.62 -9.25 -1.02
C THR A 80 1.94 -9.08 -2.50
N ASP A 81 2.50 -10.11 -3.14
CA ASP A 81 2.75 -10.08 -4.58
C ASP A 81 1.46 -9.96 -5.38
N PHE A 82 0.45 -10.77 -5.07
CA PHE A 82 -0.85 -10.74 -5.72
C PHE A 82 -1.49 -9.34 -5.65
N CYS A 83 -1.49 -8.71 -4.47
CA CYS A 83 -2.06 -7.38 -4.29
C CYS A 83 -1.29 -6.28 -5.06
N GLY A 84 -0.04 -6.54 -5.43
CA GLY A 84 0.77 -5.63 -6.23
C GLY A 84 0.53 -5.74 -7.73
N VAL A 85 0.20 -6.93 -8.24
CA VAL A 85 0.03 -7.19 -9.68
C VAL A 85 -1.41 -7.11 -10.15
N ARG A 86 -2.40 -7.26 -9.25
CA ARG A 86 -3.82 -7.18 -9.59
C ARG A 86 -4.40 -5.81 -9.22
N SER A 87 -5.38 -5.37 -10.00
CA SER A 87 -6.09 -4.12 -9.74
C SER A 87 -7.37 -4.37 -8.95
N GLY A 88 -7.65 -3.53 -7.96
CA GLY A 88 -8.92 -3.52 -7.24
C GLY A 88 -10.12 -3.16 -8.12
N ARG A 89 -9.87 -2.58 -9.30
CA ARG A 89 -10.92 -2.30 -10.31
C ARG A 89 -11.43 -3.57 -10.97
N GLN A 90 -10.64 -4.64 -10.99
CA GLN A 90 -10.95 -5.91 -11.65
C GLN A 90 -11.37 -6.99 -10.69
N ILE A 91 -10.87 -6.95 -9.45
CA ILE A 91 -11.01 -8.04 -8.48
C ILE A 91 -11.01 -7.48 -7.06
N ASP A 92 -11.83 -8.08 -6.19
CA ASP A 92 -11.83 -7.81 -4.75
C ASP A 92 -10.68 -8.60 -4.10
N LYS A 93 -9.55 -7.95 -3.90
CA LYS A 93 -8.34 -8.58 -3.37
C LYS A 93 -8.49 -9.01 -1.91
N ILE A 94 -9.29 -8.31 -1.12
CA ILE A 94 -9.55 -8.64 0.27
C ILE A 94 -10.27 -10.00 0.34
N LYS A 95 -11.29 -10.17 -0.48
CA LYS A 95 -12.04 -11.41 -0.57
C LYS A 95 -11.20 -12.55 -1.14
N GLU A 96 -10.48 -12.31 -2.25
CA GLU A 96 -9.64 -13.32 -2.91
C GLU A 96 -8.53 -13.86 -2.00
N MET A 97 -7.89 -12.98 -1.23
CA MET A 97 -6.82 -13.35 -0.30
C MET A 97 -7.35 -13.72 1.08
N ASN A 98 -8.67 -13.70 1.26
CA ASN A 98 -9.32 -14.00 2.53
C ASN A 98 -8.73 -13.20 3.71
N PHE A 99 -8.47 -11.92 3.49
CA PHE A 99 -7.97 -11.03 4.53
C PHE A 99 -9.05 -10.72 5.56
N THR A 100 -8.67 -10.75 6.83
CA THR A 100 -9.48 -10.24 7.94
C THR A 100 -9.19 -8.75 8.11
N MET A 101 -10.23 -7.93 8.14
CA MET A 101 -10.09 -6.48 8.31
C MET A 101 -10.54 -6.07 9.70
N VAL A 102 -9.75 -5.22 10.36
CA VAL A 102 -10.01 -4.72 11.71
C VAL A 102 -10.19 -3.21 11.67
N SER A 103 -11.17 -2.68 12.41
CA SER A 103 -11.44 -1.24 12.48
C SER A 103 -10.26 -0.48 13.08
N GLY A 104 -9.89 0.65 12.44
CA GLY A 104 -8.88 1.55 12.97
C GLY A 104 -9.34 2.25 14.25
N GLU A 105 -8.39 2.68 15.08
CA GLU A 105 -8.69 3.37 16.35
C GLU A 105 -8.97 4.86 16.16
N LYS A 106 -8.25 5.50 15.22
CA LYS A 106 -8.29 6.96 15.02
C LYS A 106 -8.89 7.39 13.70
N ILE A 107 -9.04 6.45 12.75
CA ILE A 107 -9.55 6.69 11.40
C ILE A 107 -10.56 5.61 11.01
N GLU A 108 -11.38 5.91 10.01
CA GLU A 108 -12.40 4.98 9.49
C GLU A 108 -11.79 3.78 8.74
N THR A 109 -10.58 3.96 8.19
CA THR A 109 -9.90 2.92 7.41
C THR A 109 -9.52 1.73 8.29
N LYS A 110 -9.84 0.53 7.83
CA LYS A 110 -9.51 -0.72 8.51
C LYS A 110 -8.06 -1.14 8.25
N TYR A 111 -7.52 -1.98 9.10
CA TYR A 111 -6.17 -2.54 8.96
C TYR A 111 -6.20 -4.07 8.99
N LEU A 112 -5.07 -4.67 8.59
CA LEU A 112 -4.86 -6.12 8.59
C LEU A 112 -4.16 -6.52 9.89
N PRO A 113 -4.75 -7.37 10.73
CA PRO A 113 -4.05 -7.92 11.88
C PRO A 113 -2.95 -8.89 11.41
N LYS A 114 -1.94 -9.03 12.22
CA LYS A 114 -0.84 -9.98 11.94
C LYS A 114 -1.27 -11.44 12.04
#